data_7c54d6d924d6112545ffbd13a7b425fa
#
_entry.id   7c54d6d924d6112545ffbd13a7b425fa
#
_cell.length_a   1.000
_cell.length_b   1.000
_cell.length_c   1.000
_cell.angle_alpha   90.00
_cell.angle_beta   90.00
_cell.angle_gamma   90.00
#
_symmetry.space_group_name_H-M   'P 1'
#
loop_
_entity.id
_entity.type
_entity.pdbx_description
1 polymer ?
#
loop_
_entity_poly.entity_id
_entity_poly.type
_entity_poly.pdbx_seq_one_letter_code
_entity_poly.pdbx_strand_id
1 'polypeptide(L)'
;MVHVALHPKYVNAIPLGLVNHFNKIMNQWHPQLNGILAGYGKLQLKRATGKLINEESHIHLDVQSEFWLFRPTEGRMLKGTVVKKSTTHVSCLIHGIFNVPCHKPEKTPKTRWWGSSVKLSQVVHITVLKTDMSQKVPFILGKN
;
A
#
# COMPACT_ATOMS: atom_id res chain seq x y z
N MET A 1 17.52 4.65 -1.06
CA MET A 1 17.93 4.35 -2.45
C MET A 1 17.33 3.04 -2.91
N VAL A 2 16.74 3.01 -4.07
CA VAL A 2 16.04 1.84 -4.60
C VAL A 2 16.70 1.42 -5.92
N HIS A 3 16.96 0.13 -6.06
CA HIS A 3 17.45 -0.44 -7.32
C HIS A 3 16.26 -0.75 -8.24
N VAL A 4 16.31 -0.24 -9.47
CA VAL A 4 15.24 -0.40 -10.46
C VAL A 4 15.80 -1.03 -11.73
N ALA A 5 15.10 -2.04 -12.25
CA ALA A 5 15.39 -2.64 -13.54
C ALA A 5 14.34 -2.21 -14.54
N LEU A 6 14.73 -1.42 -15.56
CA LEU A 6 13.81 -0.95 -16.59
C LEU A 6 13.91 -1.80 -17.86
N HIS A 7 12.76 -1.91 -18.54
CA HIS A 7 12.74 -2.52 -19.88
C HIS A 7 13.61 -1.70 -20.85
N PRO A 8 14.34 -2.34 -21.79
CA PRO A 8 15.21 -1.64 -22.73
C PRO A 8 14.52 -0.58 -23.59
N LYS A 9 13.20 -0.69 -23.78
CA LYS A 9 12.44 0.31 -24.52
C LYS A 9 12.55 1.73 -23.97
N TYR A 10 12.95 1.87 -22.69
CA TYR A 10 13.09 3.15 -22.03
C TYR A 10 14.49 3.74 -22.13
N VAL A 11 15.40 3.16 -22.93
CA VAL A 11 16.80 3.62 -23.04
C VAL A 11 16.91 5.12 -23.37
N ASN A 12 16.00 5.66 -24.17
CA ASN A 12 15.95 7.07 -24.54
C ASN A 12 14.90 7.87 -23.77
N ALA A 13 14.25 7.25 -22.79
CA ALA A 13 13.17 7.86 -22.01
C ALA A 13 13.21 7.36 -20.56
N ILE A 14 14.37 7.41 -19.92
CA ILE A 14 14.55 6.91 -18.56
C ILE A 14 13.60 7.58 -17.55
N PRO A 15 13.41 8.91 -17.55
CA PRO A 15 12.47 9.53 -16.61
C PRO A 15 11.04 8.99 -16.75
N LEU A 16 10.58 8.78 -17.98
CA LEU A 16 9.26 8.19 -18.22
C LEU A 16 9.18 6.76 -17.71
N GLY A 17 10.24 5.96 -17.93
CA GLY A 17 10.31 4.59 -17.45
C GLY A 17 10.26 4.50 -15.94
N LEU A 18 10.93 5.39 -15.22
CA LEU A 18 10.92 5.45 -13.78
C LEU A 18 9.55 5.81 -13.23
N VAL A 19 8.89 6.82 -13.80
CA VAL A 19 7.55 7.22 -13.39
C VAL A 19 6.56 6.07 -13.59
N ASN A 20 6.61 5.40 -14.73
CA ASN A 20 5.76 4.25 -15.00
C ASN A 20 6.02 3.10 -14.03
N HIS A 21 7.29 2.84 -13.72
CA HIS A 21 7.68 1.79 -12.77
C HIS A 21 7.11 2.06 -11.38
N PHE A 22 7.31 3.25 -10.83
CA PHE A 22 6.83 3.58 -9.48
C PHE A 22 5.30 3.68 -9.42
N ASN A 23 4.64 4.17 -10.47
CA ASN A 23 3.18 4.17 -10.52
C ASN A 23 2.59 2.76 -10.52
N LYS A 24 3.30 1.82 -11.14
CA LYS A 24 2.87 0.42 -11.19
C LYS A 24 2.97 -0.26 -9.83
N ILE A 25 3.98 0.09 -9.02
CA ILE A 25 4.20 -0.52 -7.71
C ILE A 25 3.56 0.27 -6.55
N MET A 26 2.84 1.34 -6.85
CA MET A 26 2.12 2.11 -5.83
C MET A 26 1.10 1.25 -5.09
N ASN A 27 0.94 1.53 -3.80
CA ASN A 27 -0.02 0.86 -2.92
C ASN A 27 0.27 -0.63 -2.70
N GLN A 28 1.49 -1.06 -2.99
CA GLN A 28 1.95 -2.43 -2.78
C GLN A 28 3.10 -2.46 -1.80
N TRP A 29 3.26 -3.61 -1.14
CA TRP A 29 4.42 -3.84 -0.28
C TRP A 29 5.68 -3.90 -1.13
N HIS A 30 6.71 -3.16 -0.72
CA HIS A 30 8.00 -3.13 -1.41
C HIS A 30 9.11 -3.59 -0.45
N PRO A 31 9.74 -4.74 -0.69
CA PRO A 31 10.74 -5.28 0.24
C PRO A 31 11.93 -4.35 0.48
N GLN A 32 12.43 -3.66 -0.56
CA GLN A 32 13.56 -2.75 -0.43
C GLN A 32 13.24 -1.54 0.45
N LEU A 33 11.99 -1.11 0.49
CA LEU A 33 11.53 0.03 1.28
C LEU A 33 10.97 -0.41 2.64
N ASN A 34 10.72 -1.70 2.81
CA ASN A 34 10.12 -2.28 4.01
C ASN A 34 8.82 -1.57 4.40
N GLY A 35 7.95 -1.40 3.43
CA GLY A 35 6.66 -0.75 3.62
C GLY A 35 5.84 -0.71 2.34
N ILE A 36 4.61 -0.21 2.45
CA ILE A 36 3.72 0.00 1.33
C ILE A 36 4.00 1.38 0.76
N LEU A 37 4.32 1.45 -0.55
CA LEU A 37 4.60 2.72 -1.19
C LEU A 37 3.32 3.53 -1.36
N ALA A 38 3.18 4.62 -0.62
CA ALA A 38 2.02 5.50 -0.68
C ALA A 38 2.26 6.75 -1.55
N GLY A 39 3.51 7.11 -1.79
CA GLY A 39 3.86 8.24 -2.64
C GLY A 39 5.37 8.37 -2.78
N TYR A 40 5.80 9.19 -3.71
CA TYR A 40 7.22 9.48 -3.93
C TYR A 40 7.39 10.92 -4.39
N GLY A 41 8.56 11.49 -4.06
CA GLY A 41 8.94 12.83 -4.50
C GLY A 41 9.72 12.81 -5.80
N LYS A 42 10.60 13.81 -5.98
CA LYS A 42 11.43 13.92 -7.17
C LYS A 42 12.42 12.75 -7.25
N LEU A 43 12.42 12.04 -8.36
CA LEU A 43 13.31 10.91 -8.59
C LEU A 43 14.67 11.40 -9.05
N GLN A 44 15.73 10.91 -8.41
CA GLN A 44 17.12 11.24 -8.76
C GLN A 44 17.91 9.98 -9.04
N LEU A 45 18.64 9.99 -10.16
CA LEU A 45 19.54 8.90 -10.51
C LEU A 45 20.86 9.09 -9.77
N LYS A 46 21.28 8.09 -9.01
CA LYS A 46 22.57 8.09 -8.31
C LYS A 46 23.65 7.32 -9.05
N ARG A 47 23.28 6.28 -9.77
CA ARG A 47 24.18 5.53 -10.65
C ARG A 47 23.45 5.22 -11.96
N ALA A 48 23.93 5.83 -13.03
CA ALA A 48 23.49 5.50 -14.37
C ALA A 48 24.43 4.47 -14.99
N THR A 49 24.55 3.30 -14.36
CA THR A 49 25.20 2.18 -15.04
C THR A 49 24.14 1.51 -15.91
N GLY A 50 23.91 2.08 -17.07
CA GLY A 50 23.08 1.44 -18.09
C GLY A 50 23.76 0.19 -18.65
N LYS A 51 24.20 -0.70 -17.79
CA LYS A 51 24.77 -1.98 -18.24
C LYS A 51 23.62 -2.87 -18.67
N LEU A 52 23.55 -3.08 -19.96
CA LEU A 52 22.88 -4.28 -20.48
C LEU A 52 23.75 -5.47 -20.06
N ILE A 53 23.42 -6.09 -18.93
CA ILE A 53 24.17 -7.24 -18.45
C ILE A 53 23.48 -8.49 -18.98
N ASN A 54 24.19 -9.19 -19.88
CA ASN A 54 23.81 -10.52 -20.38
C ASN A 54 22.43 -10.55 -21.06
N GLU A 55 21.79 -11.70 -20.96
CA GLU A 55 20.54 -12.03 -21.64
C GLU A 55 19.30 -11.30 -21.09
N GLU A 56 19.41 -10.70 -19.91
CA GLU A 56 18.28 -10.03 -19.27
C GLU A 56 17.91 -8.68 -19.89
N SER A 57 18.82 -8.05 -20.60
CA SER A 57 18.59 -6.83 -21.38
C SER A 57 17.94 -5.66 -20.63
N HIS A 58 17.86 -5.71 -19.30
CA HIS A 58 17.28 -4.65 -18.50
C HIS A 58 18.29 -3.57 -18.15
N ILE A 59 17.80 -2.33 -18.07
CA ILE A 59 18.60 -1.19 -17.61
C ILE A 59 18.54 -1.13 -16.10
N HIS A 60 19.66 -1.31 -15.43
CA HIS A 60 19.75 -1.28 -13.97
C HIS A 60 20.12 0.12 -13.48
N LEU A 61 19.29 0.67 -12.61
CA LEU A 61 19.42 2.03 -12.10
C LEU A 61 19.31 2.06 -10.57
N ASP A 62 20.08 2.92 -9.94
CA ASP A 62 19.90 3.24 -8.52
C ASP A 62 19.20 4.60 -8.42
N VAL A 63 18.05 4.62 -7.77
CA VAL A 63 17.18 5.80 -7.68
C VAL A 63 17.07 6.25 -6.24
N GLN A 64 17.24 7.54 -6.01
CA GLN A 64 17.00 8.17 -4.71
C GLN A 64 15.81 9.11 -4.81
N SER A 65 14.94 9.06 -3.82
CA SER A 65 13.80 9.96 -3.68
C SER A 65 13.31 9.96 -2.24
N GLU A 66 12.46 10.89 -1.92
CA GLU A 66 11.64 10.79 -0.71
C GLU A 66 10.49 9.86 -1.01
N PHE A 67 10.34 8.81 -0.18
CA PHE A 67 9.27 7.85 -0.33
C PHE A 67 8.35 7.94 0.88
N TRP A 68 7.06 8.12 0.65
CA TRP A 68 6.04 8.06 1.70
C TRP A 68 5.58 6.63 1.83
N LEU A 69 5.83 6.04 3.01
CA LEU A 69 5.56 4.64 3.26
C LEU A 69 4.44 4.49 4.29
N PHE A 70 3.57 3.52 4.04
CA PHE A 70 2.58 3.09 5.00
C PHE A 70 3.01 1.73 5.55
N ARG A 71 3.21 1.66 6.87
CA ARG A 71 3.58 0.44 7.57
C ARG A 71 2.55 0.15 8.66
N PRO A 72 1.42 -0.49 8.31
CA PRO A 72 0.44 -0.85 9.32
C PRO A 72 1.03 -1.92 10.23
N THR A 73 0.95 -1.69 11.53
CA THR A 73 1.42 -2.63 12.54
C THR A 73 0.25 -3.02 13.45
N GLU A 74 0.27 -4.27 13.93
CA GLU A 74 -0.75 -4.76 14.84
C GLU A 74 -0.82 -3.89 16.10
N GLY A 75 -2.03 -3.60 16.56
CA GLY A 75 -2.28 -2.74 17.71
C GLY A 75 -2.30 -1.25 17.42
N ARG A 76 -1.89 -0.81 16.22
CA ARG A 76 -1.92 0.60 15.85
C ARG A 76 -3.33 1.06 15.51
N MET A 77 -3.69 2.25 15.96
CA MET A 77 -4.99 2.86 15.66
C MET A 77 -4.88 3.75 14.41
N LEU A 78 -5.78 3.56 13.48
CA LEU A 78 -5.83 4.31 12.21
C LEU A 78 -7.23 4.89 12.01
N LYS A 79 -7.30 6.01 11.28
CA LYS A 79 -8.57 6.59 10.87
C LYS A 79 -9.00 6.00 9.54
N GLY A 80 -10.23 5.50 9.48
CA GLY A 80 -10.81 4.96 8.26
C GLY A 80 -12.17 5.58 7.98
N THR A 81 -12.57 5.56 6.70
CA THR A 81 -13.89 6.00 6.26
C THR A 81 -14.71 4.79 5.90
N VAL A 82 -15.92 4.69 6.46
CA VAL A 82 -16.82 3.57 6.18
C VAL A 82 -17.33 3.67 4.74
N VAL A 83 -17.04 2.64 3.93
CA VAL A 83 -17.44 2.59 2.52
C VAL A 83 -18.45 1.50 2.22
N LYS A 84 -18.51 0.47 3.07
CA LYS A 84 -19.44 -0.64 2.90
C LYS A 84 -19.81 -1.19 4.27
N LYS A 85 -21.06 -1.61 4.39
CA LYS A 85 -21.63 -2.10 5.64
C LYS A 85 -22.47 -3.33 5.38
N SER A 86 -22.35 -4.36 6.22
CA SER A 86 -23.19 -5.54 6.22
C SER A 86 -23.59 -5.91 7.64
N THR A 87 -24.34 -6.99 7.81
CA THR A 87 -24.77 -7.45 9.14
C THR A 87 -23.63 -8.05 9.96
N THR A 88 -22.54 -8.45 9.32
CA THR A 88 -21.42 -9.16 9.94
C THR A 88 -20.11 -8.41 9.89
N HIS A 89 -19.98 -7.41 9.02
CA HIS A 89 -18.72 -6.65 8.89
C HIS A 89 -18.95 -5.23 8.36
N VAL A 90 -17.99 -4.39 8.63
CA VAL A 90 -17.91 -3.03 8.09
C VAL A 90 -16.57 -2.89 7.38
N SER A 91 -16.59 -2.43 6.14
CA SER A 91 -15.37 -2.16 5.37
C SER A 91 -15.05 -0.67 5.42
N CYS A 92 -13.81 -0.36 5.78
CA CYS A 92 -13.31 1.01 5.86
C CYS A 92 -12.15 1.21 4.90
N LEU A 93 -12.02 2.41 4.33
CA LEU A 93 -10.84 2.80 3.58
C LEU A 93 -9.92 3.64 4.43
N ILE A 94 -8.66 3.25 4.52
CA ILE A 94 -7.60 4.02 5.16
C ILE A 94 -6.80 4.73 4.09
N HIS A 95 -6.58 6.02 4.25
CA HIS A 95 -5.92 6.89 3.26
C HIS A 95 -6.63 6.91 1.89
N GLY A 96 -7.92 6.53 1.86
CA GLY A 96 -8.69 6.47 0.62
C GLY A 96 -8.32 5.31 -0.31
N ILE A 97 -7.44 4.41 0.11
CA ILE A 97 -6.85 3.38 -0.76
C ILE A 97 -6.96 1.98 -0.16
N PHE A 98 -6.61 1.82 1.13
CA PHE A 98 -6.49 0.50 1.75
C PHE A 98 -7.80 0.07 2.38
N ASN A 99 -8.35 -1.05 1.90
CA ASN A 99 -9.58 -1.61 2.44
C ASN A 99 -9.27 -2.43 3.70
N VAL A 100 -9.90 -2.06 4.80
CA VAL A 100 -9.75 -2.76 6.09
C VAL A 100 -11.13 -3.27 6.53
N PRO A 101 -11.38 -4.59 6.44
CA PRO A 101 -12.61 -5.17 6.95
C PRO A 101 -12.56 -5.26 8.48
N CYS A 102 -13.66 -4.88 9.11
CA CYS A 102 -13.86 -5.03 10.55
C CYS A 102 -15.03 -5.98 10.79
N HIS A 103 -14.74 -7.18 11.27
CA HIS A 103 -15.76 -8.20 11.48
C HIS A 103 -16.42 -8.08 12.85
N LYS A 104 -17.71 -8.40 12.88
CA LYS A 104 -18.44 -8.51 14.14
C LYS A 104 -17.92 -9.75 14.89
N PRO A 105 -17.53 -9.65 16.18
CA PRO A 105 -17.23 -10.83 16.98
C PRO A 105 -18.43 -11.77 17.06
N GLU A 106 -18.19 -13.07 16.94
CA GLU A 106 -19.25 -14.08 16.91
C GLU A 106 -20.18 -14.01 18.11
N LYS A 107 -19.63 -13.74 19.29
CA LYS A 107 -20.38 -13.69 20.55
C LYS A 107 -21.09 -12.36 20.79
N THR A 108 -20.92 -11.36 19.92
CA THR A 108 -21.54 -10.04 20.10
C THR A 108 -22.86 -9.96 19.35
N PRO A 109 -23.98 -9.64 20.03
CA PRO A 109 -25.26 -9.42 19.36
C PRO A 109 -25.19 -8.23 18.40
N LYS A 110 -25.93 -8.28 17.29
CA LYS A 110 -26.01 -7.17 16.32
C LYS A 110 -26.38 -5.83 16.98
N THR A 111 -27.24 -5.86 17.99
CA THR A 111 -27.70 -4.65 18.69
C THR A 111 -26.63 -3.98 19.52
N ARG A 112 -25.58 -4.72 19.93
CA ARG A 112 -24.48 -4.19 20.76
C ARG A 112 -23.20 -3.95 19.96
N TRP A 113 -23.19 -4.31 18.70
CA TRP A 113 -22.01 -4.11 17.85
C TRP A 113 -21.99 -2.69 17.30
N TRP A 114 -20.82 -2.04 17.41
CA TRP A 114 -20.64 -0.67 16.94
C TRP A 114 -20.94 -0.52 15.43
N GLY A 115 -20.66 -1.56 14.63
CA GLY A 115 -20.90 -1.55 13.19
C GLY A 115 -22.37 -1.41 12.82
N SER A 116 -23.30 -1.75 13.72
CA SER A 116 -24.74 -1.59 13.48
C SER A 116 -25.19 -0.13 13.49
N SER A 117 -24.46 0.75 14.18
CA SER A 117 -24.82 2.15 14.36
C SER A 117 -24.03 3.10 13.45
N VAL A 118 -22.97 2.63 12.78
CA VAL A 118 -22.19 3.47 11.89
C VAL A 118 -22.91 3.73 10.58
N LYS A 119 -22.63 4.88 9.98
CA LYS A 119 -23.19 5.28 8.68
C LYS A 119 -22.11 5.26 7.61
N LEU A 120 -22.51 5.07 6.35
CA LEU A 120 -21.59 5.21 5.22
C LEU A 120 -20.96 6.61 5.23
N SER A 121 -19.71 6.66 4.84
CA SER A 121 -18.87 7.88 4.84
C SER A 121 -18.52 8.43 6.21
N GLN A 122 -18.90 7.74 7.29
CA GLN A 122 -18.49 8.12 8.64
C GLN A 122 -17.02 7.78 8.85
N VAL A 123 -16.28 8.69 9.52
CA VAL A 123 -14.90 8.45 9.91
C VAL A 123 -14.89 7.72 11.24
N VAL A 124 -14.16 6.62 11.30
CA VAL A 124 -14.01 5.80 12.51
C VAL A 124 -12.56 5.53 12.81
N HIS A 125 -12.25 5.26 14.07
CA HIS A 125 -10.92 4.83 14.49
C HIS A 125 -10.87 3.30 14.49
N ILE A 126 -9.87 2.73 13.83
CA ILE A 126 -9.71 1.29 13.67
C ILE A 126 -8.38 0.87 14.26
N THR A 127 -8.39 -0.18 15.09
CA THR A 127 -7.18 -0.82 15.58
C THR A 127 -6.82 -1.98 14.67
N VAL A 128 -5.59 -2.01 14.18
CA VAL A 128 -5.10 -3.08 13.31
C VAL A 128 -4.96 -4.36 14.14
N LEU A 129 -5.69 -5.40 13.77
CA LEU A 129 -5.62 -6.71 14.43
C LEU A 129 -4.57 -7.61 13.81
N LYS A 130 -4.51 -7.64 12.48
CA LYS A 130 -3.64 -8.54 11.75
C LYS A 130 -3.29 -7.95 10.39
N THR A 131 -2.07 -8.20 9.93
CA THR A 131 -1.62 -7.79 8.60
C THR A 131 -1.05 -8.99 7.87
N ASP A 132 -1.26 -9.04 6.55
CA ASP A 132 -0.64 -10.02 5.67
C ASP A 132 -0.03 -9.28 4.48
N MET A 133 1.29 -9.20 4.46
CA MET A 133 2.08 -8.51 3.46
C MET A 133 2.68 -9.46 2.41
N SER A 134 2.32 -10.74 2.45
CA SER A 134 2.84 -11.74 1.52
C SER A 134 2.26 -11.60 0.11
N GLN A 135 1.14 -10.91 -0.05
CA GLN A 135 0.49 -10.68 -1.33
C GLN A 135 0.84 -9.30 -1.88
N LYS A 136 0.70 -9.12 -3.20
CA LYS A 136 0.91 -7.81 -3.84
C LYS A 136 0.05 -6.72 -3.25
N VAL A 137 -1.23 -7.02 -3.01
CA VAL A 137 -2.13 -6.12 -2.29
C VAL A 137 -2.14 -6.55 -0.84
N PRO A 138 -1.65 -5.72 0.09
CA PRO A 138 -1.61 -6.09 1.50
C PRO A 138 -3.01 -6.29 2.07
N PHE A 139 -3.14 -7.30 2.92
CA PHE A 139 -4.37 -7.57 3.64
C PHE A 139 -4.25 -7.05 5.07
N ILE A 140 -5.22 -6.25 5.49
CA ILE A 140 -5.27 -5.66 6.83
C ILE A 140 -6.63 -5.97 7.44
N LEU A 141 -6.62 -6.55 8.63
CA LEU A 141 -7.83 -6.81 9.40
C LEU A 141 -7.88 -5.87 10.59
N GLY A 142 -9.03 -5.24 10.82
CA GLY A 142 -9.17 -4.26 11.87
C GLY A 142 -10.37 -4.47 12.78
N LYS A 143 -10.39 -3.72 13.88
CA LYS A 143 -11.54 -3.61 14.80
C LYS A 143 -11.65 -2.16 15.29
N ASN A 144 -12.84 -1.79 15.69
CA ASN A 144 -13.04 -0.50 16.36
C ASN A 144 -12.53 -0.57 17.80
#